data_43dae4c9d0b1ac869defba7898c2c60e
#
_entry.id   43dae4c9d0b1ac869defba7898c2c60e
#
_cell.length_a   1.000
_cell.length_b   1.000
_cell.length_c   1.000
_cell.angle_alpha   90.00
_cell.angle_beta   90.00
_cell.angle_gamma   90.00
#
_symmetry.space_group_name_H-M   'P 1'
#
loop_
_entity.id
_entity.type
_entity.pdbx_description
1 polymer ?
#
loop_
_entity_poly.entity_id
_entity_poly.type
_entity_poly.pdbx_seq_one_letter_code
_entity_poly.pdbx_strand_id
1 'polypeptide(L)'
;MKKTKVKSLLYEQVARIGSATSSPKRLELLELLAQGEKTVEALATELDIDMRLASAHLKTLREARLAIARREGKHRVYRLSGDDVAGLLVKLREVAQAHLLELRAALDGFVTSPQPLTTLGRTELLEQARRGEIVIIDVRPESEYDTAHLPYARSMPLAEIEKRLNELPLDREIIAYCRGPFCVMSEAAVQLLAGHGFQIRTIQDGVSEWQAAGLPVEKTITA
;
A
#
# COMPACT_ATOMS: atom_id res chain seq x y z
N MET A 1 -36.18 26.88 -2.52
CA MET A 1 -35.71 25.71 -1.73
C MET A 1 -34.96 26.28 -0.51
N LYS A 2 -35.28 25.88 0.73
CA LYS A 2 -34.63 26.43 1.95
C LYS A 2 -33.14 26.03 1.95
N LYS A 3 -32.22 27.00 2.22
CA LYS A 3 -30.73 26.78 2.24
C LYS A 3 -30.31 25.51 3.03
N THR A 4 -30.99 25.23 4.15
CA THR A 4 -30.78 24.06 5.01
C THR A 4 -31.00 22.75 4.27
N LYS A 5 -32.03 22.65 3.41
CA LYS A 5 -32.37 21.44 2.66
C LYS A 5 -31.29 21.12 1.58
N VAL A 6 -30.74 22.17 0.97
CA VAL A 6 -29.63 22.01 0.01
C VAL A 6 -28.38 21.49 0.71
N LYS A 7 -28.02 22.05 1.86
CA LYS A 7 -26.85 21.63 2.64
C LYS A 7 -26.95 20.15 3.05
N SER A 8 -28.13 19.70 3.53
CA SER A 8 -28.37 18.30 3.86
C SER A 8 -28.11 17.38 2.67
N LEU A 9 -28.67 17.71 1.49
CA LEU A 9 -28.48 16.91 0.27
C LEU A 9 -27.01 16.80 -0.14
N LEU A 10 -26.23 17.88 0.02
CA LEU A 10 -24.79 17.84 -0.27
C LEU A 10 -24.04 16.90 0.69
N TYR A 11 -24.30 16.99 1.99
CA TYR A 11 -23.68 16.11 2.98
C TYR A 11 -24.13 14.66 2.86
N GLU A 12 -25.35 14.39 2.41
CA GLU A 12 -25.79 13.03 2.08
C GLU A 12 -24.91 12.40 0.99
N GLN A 13 -24.49 13.17 -0.03
CA GLN A 13 -23.58 12.65 -1.06
C GLN A 13 -22.17 12.39 -0.50
N VAL A 14 -21.64 13.28 0.34
CA VAL A 14 -20.37 13.07 1.02
C VAL A 14 -20.41 11.84 1.94
N ALA A 15 -21.51 11.68 2.67
CA ALA A 15 -21.72 10.54 3.58
C ALA A 15 -21.72 9.18 2.86
N ARG A 16 -22.04 9.14 1.56
CA ARG A 16 -21.92 7.89 0.75
C ARG A 16 -20.49 7.38 0.69
N ILE A 17 -19.51 8.28 0.60
CA ILE A 17 -18.07 7.90 0.66
C ILE A 17 -17.73 7.30 2.03
N GLY A 18 -18.11 7.98 3.12
CA GLY A 18 -17.92 7.46 4.47
C GLY A 18 -18.59 6.10 4.69
N SER A 19 -19.83 5.93 4.22
CA SER A 19 -20.53 4.63 4.26
C SER A 19 -19.80 3.54 3.47
N ALA A 20 -19.25 3.87 2.31
CA ALA A 20 -18.50 2.90 1.50
C ALA A 20 -17.17 2.49 2.15
N THR A 21 -16.54 3.34 2.92
CA THR A 21 -15.29 3.06 3.65
C THR A 21 -15.49 2.48 5.06
N SER A 22 -16.71 2.36 5.56
CA SER A 22 -17.05 1.90 6.92
C SER A 22 -16.97 0.37 7.10
N SER A 23 -16.10 -0.33 6.38
CA SER A 23 -15.92 -1.79 6.49
C SER A 23 -14.45 -2.15 6.34
N PRO A 24 -13.90 -2.94 7.29
CA PRO A 24 -12.49 -3.38 7.21
C PRO A 24 -12.15 -4.00 5.85
N LYS A 25 -12.94 -4.95 5.37
CA LYS A 25 -12.71 -5.61 4.07
C LYS A 25 -12.78 -4.68 2.87
N ARG A 26 -13.56 -3.60 2.92
CA ARG A 26 -13.56 -2.60 1.85
C ARG A 26 -12.33 -1.69 1.90
N LEU A 27 -11.81 -1.40 3.09
CA LEU A 27 -10.54 -0.68 3.23
C LEU A 27 -9.37 -1.51 2.72
N GLU A 28 -9.31 -2.80 3.06
CA GLU A 28 -8.32 -3.75 2.54
C GLU A 28 -8.40 -3.88 1.00
N LEU A 29 -9.61 -3.96 0.43
CA LEU A 29 -9.80 -3.97 -1.03
C LEU A 29 -9.27 -2.70 -1.70
N LEU A 30 -9.54 -1.53 -1.13
CA LEU A 30 -9.03 -0.26 -1.64
C LEU A 30 -7.51 -0.18 -1.54
N GLU A 31 -6.91 -0.70 -0.47
CA GLU A 31 -5.46 -0.78 -0.32
C GLU A 31 -4.83 -1.64 -1.41
N LEU A 32 -5.39 -2.82 -1.69
CA LEU A 32 -4.90 -3.69 -2.76
C LEU A 32 -5.06 -3.03 -4.15
N LEU A 33 -6.18 -2.34 -4.38
CA LEU A 33 -6.42 -1.61 -5.64
C LEU A 33 -5.53 -0.37 -5.77
N ALA A 34 -5.01 0.18 -4.68
CA ALA A 34 -4.02 1.25 -4.72
C ALA A 34 -2.64 0.76 -5.21
N GLN A 35 -2.38 -0.54 -5.13
CA GLN A 35 -1.16 -1.13 -5.66
C GLN A 35 -1.21 -1.43 -7.16
N GLY A 36 -2.41 -1.42 -7.76
CA GLY A 36 -2.61 -1.71 -9.17
C GLY A 36 -3.95 -2.36 -9.48
N GLU A 37 -4.17 -2.59 -10.76
CA GLU A 37 -5.39 -3.27 -11.22
C GLU A 37 -5.37 -4.75 -10.82
N LYS A 38 -6.51 -5.26 -10.35
CA LYS A 38 -6.65 -6.66 -9.95
C LYS A 38 -8.01 -7.23 -10.37
N THR A 39 -8.04 -8.53 -10.65
CA THR A 39 -9.31 -9.24 -10.88
C THR A 39 -10.03 -9.51 -9.56
N VAL A 40 -11.35 -9.78 -9.62
CA VAL A 40 -12.10 -10.13 -8.40
C VAL A 40 -11.58 -11.42 -7.77
N GLU A 41 -11.12 -12.36 -8.57
CA GLU A 41 -10.53 -13.62 -8.12
C GLU A 41 -9.25 -13.39 -7.34
N ALA A 42 -8.34 -12.56 -7.87
CA ALA A 42 -7.09 -12.21 -7.19
C ALA A 42 -7.36 -11.50 -5.87
N LEU A 43 -8.28 -10.52 -5.86
CA LEU A 43 -8.66 -9.80 -4.64
C LEU A 43 -9.28 -10.72 -3.58
N ALA A 44 -10.13 -11.66 -3.99
CA ALA A 44 -10.74 -12.64 -3.08
C ALA A 44 -9.67 -13.55 -2.45
N THR A 45 -8.72 -14.01 -3.26
CA THR A 45 -7.60 -14.86 -2.81
C THR A 45 -6.68 -14.10 -1.85
N GLU A 46 -6.27 -12.87 -2.19
CA GLU A 46 -5.35 -12.08 -1.35
C GLU A 46 -5.97 -11.71 0.01
N LEU A 47 -7.29 -11.53 0.09
CA LEU A 47 -8.00 -11.18 1.32
C LEU A 47 -8.56 -12.39 2.08
N ASP A 48 -8.34 -13.58 1.56
CA ASP A 48 -8.90 -14.84 2.10
C ASP A 48 -10.42 -14.72 2.38
N ILE A 49 -11.17 -14.29 1.36
CA ILE A 49 -12.62 -14.17 1.42
C ILE A 49 -13.29 -14.86 0.23
N ASP A 50 -14.55 -15.26 0.43
CA ASP A 50 -15.37 -15.79 -0.65
C ASP A 50 -15.54 -14.78 -1.80
N MET A 51 -15.47 -15.25 -3.04
CA MET A 51 -15.58 -14.43 -4.25
C MET A 51 -16.92 -13.67 -4.35
N ARG A 52 -18.01 -14.22 -3.81
CA ARG A 52 -19.30 -13.53 -3.78
C ARG A 52 -19.26 -12.34 -2.82
N LEU A 53 -18.59 -12.53 -1.67
CA LEU A 53 -18.38 -11.45 -0.68
C LEU A 53 -17.48 -10.36 -1.27
N ALA A 54 -16.37 -10.73 -1.91
CA ALA A 54 -15.50 -9.77 -2.62
C ALA A 54 -16.30 -8.98 -3.68
N SER A 55 -17.10 -9.66 -4.49
CA SER A 55 -17.96 -9.04 -5.51
C SER A 55 -18.98 -8.07 -4.90
N ALA A 56 -19.58 -8.42 -3.75
CA ALA A 56 -20.54 -7.54 -3.05
C ALA A 56 -19.87 -6.28 -2.53
N HIS A 57 -18.68 -6.40 -1.92
CA HIS A 57 -17.89 -5.24 -1.46
C HIS A 57 -17.45 -4.35 -2.63
N LEU A 58 -16.95 -4.95 -3.71
CA LEU A 58 -16.54 -4.22 -4.91
C LEU A 58 -17.72 -3.51 -5.59
N LYS A 59 -18.92 -4.10 -5.55
CA LYS A 59 -20.14 -3.43 -6.01
C LYS A 59 -20.41 -2.16 -5.20
N THR A 60 -20.35 -2.24 -3.87
CA THR A 60 -20.53 -1.07 -2.98
C THR A 60 -19.51 0.03 -3.28
N LEU A 61 -18.24 -0.33 -3.44
CA LEU A 61 -17.18 0.61 -3.79
C LEU A 61 -17.41 1.29 -5.16
N ARG A 62 -17.88 0.53 -6.14
CA ARG A 62 -18.25 1.07 -7.47
C ARG A 62 -19.46 2.01 -7.39
N GLU A 63 -20.50 1.66 -6.65
CA GLU A 63 -21.69 2.51 -6.47
C GLU A 63 -21.33 3.84 -5.78
N ALA A 64 -20.33 3.82 -4.90
CA ALA A 64 -19.75 5.02 -4.30
C ALA A 64 -18.71 5.72 -5.20
N ARG A 65 -18.40 5.17 -6.37
CA ARG A 65 -17.40 5.67 -7.32
C ARG A 65 -15.97 5.73 -6.76
N LEU A 66 -15.65 4.87 -5.79
CA LEU A 66 -14.28 4.71 -5.28
C LEU A 66 -13.47 3.70 -6.11
N ALA A 67 -14.15 2.79 -6.79
CA ALA A 67 -13.55 1.85 -7.72
C ALA A 67 -14.30 1.84 -9.04
N ILE A 68 -13.59 1.52 -10.11
CA ILE A 68 -14.17 1.27 -11.43
C ILE A 68 -13.75 -0.12 -11.92
N ALA A 69 -14.52 -0.68 -12.87
CA ALA A 69 -14.26 -1.99 -13.38
C ALA A 69 -14.38 -2.01 -14.91
N ARG A 70 -13.51 -2.76 -15.55
CA ARG A 70 -13.59 -3.10 -16.97
C ARG A 70 -13.72 -4.61 -17.16
N ARG A 71 -14.23 -5.03 -18.27
CA ARG A 71 -14.26 -6.45 -18.65
C ARG A 71 -13.02 -6.77 -19.49
N GLU A 72 -12.37 -7.87 -19.14
CA GLU A 72 -11.21 -8.38 -19.86
C GLU A 72 -11.40 -9.88 -20.09
N GLY A 73 -11.85 -10.24 -21.28
CA GLY A 73 -12.27 -11.62 -21.59
C GLY A 73 -13.39 -12.10 -20.66
N LYS A 74 -13.11 -13.15 -19.89
CA LYS A 74 -14.03 -13.71 -18.89
C LYS A 74 -13.90 -13.05 -17.50
N HIS A 75 -12.86 -12.25 -17.26
CA HIS A 75 -12.57 -11.64 -15.97
C HIS A 75 -13.13 -10.21 -15.88
N ARG A 76 -13.34 -9.76 -14.67
CA ARG A 76 -13.62 -8.37 -14.36
C ARG A 76 -12.45 -7.80 -13.58
N VAL A 77 -11.77 -6.83 -14.18
CA VAL A 77 -10.60 -6.16 -13.59
C VAL A 77 -11.06 -4.86 -12.94
N TYR A 78 -10.62 -4.65 -11.71
CA TYR A 78 -10.96 -3.48 -10.90
C TYR A 78 -9.72 -2.62 -10.68
N ARG A 79 -9.94 -1.32 -10.57
CA ARG A 79 -8.92 -0.34 -10.14
C ARG A 79 -9.56 0.78 -9.32
N LEU A 80 -8.78 1.58 -8.63
CA LEU A 80 -9.27 2.82 -8.05
C LEU A 80 -9.80 3.75 -9.14
N SER A 81 -10.75 4.61 -8.78
CA SER A 81 -11.29 5.63 -9.70
C SER A 81 -10.32 6.78 -9.93
N GLY A 82 -9.41 7.02 -8.99
CA GLY A 82 -8.36 8.05 -9.07
C GLY A 82 -7.38 7.95 -7.91
N ASP A 83 -6.25 8.65 -8.01
CA ASP A 83 -5.20 8.66 -6.98
C ASP A 83 -5.66 9.36 -5.69
N ASP A 84 -6.66 10.23 -5.77
CA ASP A 84 -7.32 10.85 -4.63
C ASP A 84 -7.97 9.83 -3.69
N VAL A 85 -8.40 8.68 -4.20
CA VAL A 85 -8.94 7.58 -3.37
C VAL A 85 -7.84 6.93 -2.54
N ALA A 86 -6.64 6.74 -3.11
CA ALA A 86 -5.48 6.27 -2.35
C ALA A 86 -5.09 7.29 -1.28
N GLY A 87 -5.07 8.58 -1.61
CA GLY A 87 -4.83 9.67 -0.65
C GLY A 87 -5.85 9.71 0.49
N LEU A 88 -7.13 9.45 0.20
CA LEU A 88 -8.18 9.33 1.23
C LEU A 88 -7.87 8.19 2.21
N LEU A 89 -7.41 7.03 1.72
CA LEU A 89 -7.03 5.91 2.58
C LEU A 89 -5.85 6.24 3.49
N VAL A 90 -4.82 6.88 2.94
CA VAL A 90 -3.66 7.36 3.72
C VAL A 90 -4.17 8.30 4.82
N LYS A 91 -5.03 9.26 4.49
CA LYS A 91 -5.56 10.21 5.46
C LYS A 91 -6.43 9.57 6.54
N LEU A 92 -7.25 8.57 6.18
CA LEU A 92 -8.03 7.81 7.15
C LEU A 92 -7.13 7.05 8.14
N ARG A 93 -6.04 6.43 7.66
CA ARG A 93 -5.06 5.75 8.52
C ARG A 93 -4.35 6.72 9.45
N GLU A 94 -3.88 7.85 8.94
CA GLU A 94 -3.24 8.90 9.75
C GLU A 94 -4.15 9.39 10.88
N VAL A 95 -5.41 9.69 10.56
CA VAL A 95 -6.39 10.14 11.57
C VAL A 95 -6.66 9.04 12.59
N ALA A 96 -6.82 7.79 12.16
CA ALA A 96 -7.03 6.68 13.06
C ALA A 96 -5.82 6.46 13.99
N GLN A 97 -4.59 6.49 13.47
CA GLN A 97 -3.36 6.38 14.25
C GLN A 97 -3.19 7.56 15.23
N ALA A 98 -3.61 8.76 14.84
CA ALA A 98 -3.51 9.94 15.69
C ALA A 98 -4.49 9.90 16.88
N HIS A 99 -5.67 9.29 16.71
CA HIS A 99 -6.76 9.42 17.66
C HIS A 99 -7.22 8.13 18.35
N LEU A 100 -6.92 6.94 17.79
CA LEU A 100 -7.33 5.65 18.35
C LEU A 100 -6.17 4.98 19.08
N LEU A 101 -6.24 4.94 20.41
CA LEU A 101 -5.22 4.30 21.24
C LEU A 101 -5.14 2.80 20.96
N GLU A 102 -6.27 2.16 20.68
CA GLU A 102 -6.38 0.74 20.36
C GLU A 102 -5.60 0.39 19.09
N LEU A 103 -5.64 1.26 18.08
CA LEU A 103 -4.87 1.05 16.85
C LEU A 103 -3.36 1.17 17.12
N ARG A 104 -2.94 2.15 17.92
CA ARG A 104 -1.52 2.28 18.32
C ARG A 104 -1.05 1.05 19.08
N ALA A 105 -1.82 0.62 20.09
CA ALA A 105 -1.49 -0.58 20.86
C ALA A 105 -1.42 -1.84 19.99
N ALA A 106 -2.31 -1.96 18.99
CA ALA A 106 -2.27 -3.05 18.03
C ALA A 106 -1.01 -2.99 17.15
N LEU A 107 -0.64 -1.82 16.65
CA LEU A 107 0.58 -1.64 15.86
C LEU A 107 1.83 -1.95 16.68
N ASP A 108 1.92 -1.47 17.92
CA ASP A 108 3.02 -1.76 18.84
C ASP A 108 3.11 -3.27 19.16
N GLY A 109 1.98 -3.96 19.24
CA GLY A 109 1.91 -5.41 19.46
C GLY A 109 2.24 -6.24 18.20
N PHE A 110 2.06 -5.70 17.01
CA PHE A 110 2.47 -6.32 15.75
C PHE A 110 3.98 -6.30 15.56
N VAL A 111 4.65 -5.27 16.09
CA VAL A 111 6.11 -5.17 16.09
C VAL A 111 6.66 -6.08 17.20
N THR A 112 6.68 -7.38 16.96
CA THR A 112 7.20 -8.40 17.90
C THR A 112 8.71 -8.35 18.10
N SER A 113 9.42 -7.60 17.28
CA SER A 113 10.82 -7.20 17.46
C SER A 113 10.90 -5.70 17.18
N PRO A 114 11.72 -4.92 17.92
CA PRO A 114 11.99 -3.55 17.53
C PRO A 114 12.61 -3.58 16.13
N GLN A 115 11.75 -3.43 15.12
CA GLN A 115 12.22 -3.34 13.75
C GLN A 115 13.13 -2.13 13.67
N PRO A 116 14.27 -2.26 13.05
CA PRO A 116 15.09 -1.13 12.78
C PRO A 116 14.41 -0.26 11.71
N LEU A 117 13.43 0.56 12.14
CA LEU A 117 12.92 1.62 11.29
C LEU A 117 14.06 2.56 10.97
N THR A 118 14.16 2.95 9.71
CA THR A 118 15.10 4.00 9.36
C THR A 118 14.66 5.32 9.99
N THR A 119 15.62 6.09 10.49
CA THR A 119 15.40 7.46 10.96
C THR A 119 15.54 8.49 9.84
N LEU A 120 15.88 8.06 8.63
CA LEU A 120 16.05 8.93 7.46
C LEU A 120 14.71 9.54 7.07
N GLY A 121 14.71 10.85 6.86
CA GLY A 121 13.59 11.53 6.22
C GLY A 121 13.48 11.13 4.74
N ARG A 122 12.29 11.31 4.14
CA ARG A 122 12.00 10.91 2.75
C ARG A 122 12.99 11.50 1.73
N THR A 123 13.34 12.78 1.86
CA THR A 123 14.30 13.46 0.97
C THR A 123 15.71 12.88 1.12
N GLU A 124 16.15 12.68 2.35
CA GLU A 124 17.47 12.11 2.62
C GLU A 124 17.60 10.68 2.13
N LEU A 125 16.54 9.87 2.30
CA LEU A 125 16.47 8.52 1.78
C LEU A 125 16.73 8.50 0.25
N LEU A 126 16.05 9.38 -0.50
CA LEU A 126 16.25 9.48 -1.94
C LEU A 126 17.66 9.93 -2.31
N GLU A 127 18.20 10.90 -1.58
CA GLU A 127 19.56 11.39 -1.84
C GLU A 127 20.62 10.32 -1.59
N GLN A 128 20.51 9.56 -0.51
CA GLN A 128 21.42 8.46 -0.21
C GLN A 128 21.27 7.33 -1.25
N ALA A 129 20.04 6.99 -1.64
CA ALA A 129 19.79 6.00 -2.69
C ALA A 129 20.39 6.44 -4.04
N ARG A 130 20.22 7.71 -4.42
CA ARG A 130 20.80 8.29 -5.64
C ARG A 130 22.34 8.24 -5.64
N ARG A 131 22.99 8.43 -4.49
CA ARG A 131 24.44 8.32 -4.34
C ARG A 131 24.94 6.88 -4.22
N GLY A 132 24.01 5.90 -4.13
CA GLY A 132 24.35 4.49 -3.96
C GLY A 132 24.88 4.14 -2.56
N GLU A 133 24.64 4.99 -1.56
CA GLU A 133 25.04 4.78 -0.16
C GLU A 133 24.14 3.74 0.51
N ILE A 134 22.88 3.67 0.10
CA ILE A 134 21.89 2.66 0.50
C ILE A 134 21.27 1.98 -0.72
N VAL A 135 20.64 0.83 -0.50
CA VAL A 135 19.84 0.12 -1.50
C VAL A 135 18.40 0.06 -1.02
N ILE A 136 17.47 0.59 -1.81
CA ILE A 136 16.03 0.47 -1.55
C ILE A 136 15.51 -0.78 -2.25
N ILE A 137 14.79 -1.64 -1.55
CA ILE A 137 14.12 -2.81 -2.13
C ILE A 137 12.60 -2.75 -1.91
N ASP A 138 11.88 -3.06 -2.96
CA ASP A 138 10.43 -3.25 -2.94
C ASP A 138 10.12 -4.74 -2.79
N VAL A 139 9.54 -5.12 -1.65
CA VAL A 139 9.26 -6.54 -1.36
C VAL A 139 7.87 -6.99 -1.79
N ARG A 140 7.11 -6.10 -2.45
CA ARG A 140 5.81 -6.42 -3.05
C ARG A 140 5.96 -7.32 -4.28
N PRO A 141 4.86 -7.95 -4.75
CA PRO A 141 4.85 -8.63 -6.06
C PRO A 141 5.34 -7.71 -7.19
N GLU A 142 6.07 -8.26 -8.16
CA GLU A 142 6.63 -7.52 -9.28
C GLU A 142 5.58 -6.70 -10.05
N SER A 143 4.38 -7.23 -10.22
CA SER A 143 3.27 -6.51 -10.89
C SER A 143 2.84 -5.23 -10.16
N GLU A 144 3.05 -5.14 -8.84
CA GLU A 144 2.79 -3.92 -8.06
C GLU A 144 3.94 -2.92 -8.21
N TYR A 145 5.17 -3.42 -8.20
CA TYR A 145 6.36 -2.64 -8.51
C TYR A 145 6.26 -2.00 -9.90
N ASP A 146 5.90 -2.76 -10.92
CA ASP A 146 5.74 -2.27 -12.29
C ASP A 146 4.67 -1.17 -12.42
N THR A 147 3.61 -1.26 -11.61
CA THR A 147 2.55 -0.25 -11.59
C THR A 147 3.04 1.10 -11.05
N ALA A 148 3.74 1.07 -9.92
CA ALA A 148 4.41 2.23 -9.34
C ALA A 148 5.37 1.78 -8.22
N HIS A 149 6.54 2.39 -8.12
CA HIS A 149 7.54 2.13 -7.09
C HIS A 149 8.27 3.40 -6.68
N LEU A 150 8.98 3.36 -5.55
CA LEU A 150 9.80 4.47 -5.10
C LEU A 150 11.00 4.64 -6.02
N PRO A 151 11.47 5.88 -6.28
CA PRO A 151 12.65 6.12 -7.08
C PRO A 151 13.87 5.36 -6.54
N TYR A 152 14.67 4.84 -7.46
CA TYR A 152 15.87 4.03 -7.18
C TYR A 152 15.61 2.68 -6.50
N ALA A 153 14.36 2.31 -6.23
CA ALA A 153 14.05 1.00 -5.66
C ALA A 153 14.29 -0.12 -6.68
N ARG A 154 14.65 -1.30 -6.16
CA ARG A 154 14.78 -2.54 -6.93
C ARG A 154 13.62 -3.47 -6.57
N SER A 155 13.02 -4.10 -7.56
CA SER A 155 12.04 -5.17 -7.32
C SER A 155 12.74 -6.36 -6.68
N MET A 156 12.31 -6.72 -5.48
CA MET A 156 12.81 -7.88 -4.73
C MET A 156 11.64 -8.54 -3.99
N PRO A 157 10.69 -9.17 -4.73
CA PRO A 157 9.52 -9.79 -4.13
C PRO A 157 9.90 -10.73 -2.98
N LEU A 158 9.18 -10.64 -1.85
CA LEU A 158 9.47 -11.42 -0.64
C LEU A 158 9.66 -12.92 -0.94
N ALA A 159 8.85 -13.49 -1.83
CA ALA A 159 8.93 -14.90 -2.22
C ALA A 159 10.21 -15.26 -3.01
N GLU A 160 10.96 -14.28 -3.48
CA GLU A 160 12.17 -14.48 -4.30
C GLU A 160 13.46 -14.14 -3.56
N ILE A 161 13.40 -13.49 -2.42
CA ILE A 161 14.56 -12.97 -1.69
C ILE A 161 15.62 -14.08 -1.49
N GLU A 162 15.24 -15.27 -1.01
CA GLU A 162 16.20 -16.36 -0.75
C GLU A 162 16.96 -16.81 -1.99
N LYS A 163 16.33 -16.72 -3.17
CA LYS A 163 16.94 -17.11 -4.44
C LYS A 163 17.84 -16.02 -5.02
N ARG A 164 17.68 -14.78 -4.55
CA ARG A 164 18.32 -13.59 -5.12
C ARG A 164 19.24 -12.87 -4.14
N LEU A 165 19.63 -13.52 -3.04
CA LEU A 165 20.53 -12.95 -2.02
C LEU A 165 21.85 -12.42 -2.60
N ASN A 166 22.37 -13.06 -3.64
CA ASN A 166 23.60 -12.66 -4.33
C ASN A 166 23.50 -11.34 -5.10
N GLU A 167 22.29 -10.81 -5.31
CA GLU A 167 22.07 -9.50 -5.95
C GLU A 167 22.18 -8.34 -4.95
N LEU A 168 22.19 -8.65 -3.66
CA LEU A 168 22.19 -7.65 -2.58
C LEU A 168 23.61 -7.43 -2.03
N PRO A 169 24.00 -6.17 -1.78
CA PRO A 169 25.31 -5.86 -1.23
C PRO A 169 25.36 -6.12 0.27
N LEU A 170 26.47 -6.68 0.74
CA LEU A 170 26.74 -6.86 2.18
C LEU A 170 27.40 -5.64 2.82
N ASP A 171 27.94 -4.74 2.01
CA ASP A 171 28.71 -3.56 2.42
C ASP A 171 27.87 -2.27 2.54
N ARG A 172 26.58 -2.34 2.26
CA ARG A 172 25.66 -1.21 2.30
C ARG A 172 24.36 -1.56 3.00
N GLU A 173 23.76 -0.54 3.60
CA GLU A 173 22.46 -0.68 4.24
C GLU A 173 21.36 -0.89 3.20
N ILE A 174 20.46 -1.82 3.49
CA ILE A 174 19.28 -2.10 2.69
C ILE A 174 18.06 -1.50 3.39
N ILE A 175 17.23 -0.79 2.64
CA ILE A 175 15.97 -0.26 3.13
C ILE A 175 14.83 -0.96 2.40
N ALA A 176 14.08 -1.77 3.11
CA ALA A 176 12.90 -2.45 2.58
C ALA A 176 11.64 -1.63 2.76
N TYR A 177 10.74 -1.67 1.77
CA TYR A 177 9.39 -1.14 1.90
C TYR A 177 8.35 -2.07 1.27
N CYS A 178 7.09 -1.82 1.62
CA CYS A 178 5.95 -2.63 1.25
C CYS A 178 4.75 -1.73 0.86
N ARG A 179 3.52 -2.22 1.05
CA ARG A 179 2.28 -1.51 0.71
C ARG A 179 1.94 -0.34 1.66
N GLY A 180 2.63 -0.20 2.79
CA GLY A 180 2.40 0.85 3.78
C GLY A 180 2.44 0.33 5.23
N PRO A 181 2.02 1.13 6.21
CA PRO A 181 2.28 0.89 7.63
C PRO A 181 1.58 -0.35 8.22
N PHE A 182 0.59 -0.92 7.54
CA PHE A 182 -0.13 -2.13 7.99
C PHE A 182 0.34 -3.41 7.29
N CYS A 183 1.39 -3.32 6.49
CA CYS A 183 1.91 -4.44 5.73
C CYS A 183 3.02 -5.17 6.50
N VAL A 184 2.90 -6.49 6.61
CA VAL A 184 3.87 -7.35 7.32
C VAL A 184 4.99 -7.92 6.45
N MET A 185 4.92 -7.72 5.12
CA MET A 185 5.91 -8.31 4.20
C MET A 185 7.32 -7.73 4.41
N SER A 186 7.43 -6.44 4.73
CA SER A 186 8.73 -5.81 5.01
C SER A 186 9.35 -6.36 6.29
N GLU A 187 8.56 -6.71 7.28
CA GLU A 187 9.02 -7.38 8.51
C GLU A 187 9.61 -8.76 8.21
N ALA A 188 8.90 -9.56 7.44
CA ALA A 188 9.38 -10.86 7.02
C ALA A 188 10.69 -10.75 6.21
N ALA A 189 10.81 -9.75 5.34
CA ALA A 189 12.05 -9.48 4.61
C ALA A 189 13.21 -9.11 5.54
N VAL A 190 12.97 -8.29 6.58
CA VAL A 190 13.98 -7.95 7.58
C VAL A 190 14.47 -9.19 8.31
N GLN A 191 13.56 -10.01 8.83
CA GLN A 191 13.93 -11.23 9.54
C GLN A 191 14.77 -12.17 8.68
N LEU A 192 14.37 -12.34 7.42
CA LEU A 192 15.07 -13.19 6.46
C LEU A 192 16.47 -12.65 6.13
N LEU A 193 16.58 -11.40 5.72
CA LEU A 193 17.85 -10.80 5.31
C LEU A 193 18.82 -10.59 6.49
N ALA A 194 18.33 -10.20 7.66
CA ALA A 194 19.15 -10.10 8.86
C ALA A 194 19.73 -11.46 9.27
N GLY A 195 18.93 -12.53 9.13
CA GLY A 195 19.39 -13.91 9.35
C GLY A 195 20.54 -14.34 8.41
N HIS A 196 20.69 -13.69 7.24
CA HIS A 196 21.77 -13.88 6.30
C HIS A 196 22.91 -12.85 6.44
N GLY A 197 22.88 -12.02 7.48
CA GLY A 197 23.97 -11.07 7.80
C GLY A 197 23.88 -9.75 7.07
N PHE A 198 22.77 -9.42 6.39
CA PHE A 198 22.57 -8.13 5.76
C PHE A 198 22.23 -7.05 6.79
N GLN A 199 22.71 -5.83 6.57
CA GLN A 199 22.26 -4.65 7.30
C GLN A 199 20.99 -4.13 6.66
N ILE A 200 19.85 -4.32 7.31
CA ILE A 200 18.54 -3.98 6.78
C ILE A 200 17.69 -3.21 7.76
N ARG A 201 16.96 -2.22 7.26
CA ARG A 201 15.89 -1.49 7.94
C ARG A 201 14.65 -1.40 7.07
N THR A 202 13.56 -0.91 7.65
CA THR A 202 12.31 -0.65 6.92
C THR A 202 11.92 0.81 6.98
N ILE A 203 11.11 1.24 6.03
CA ILE A 203 10.27 2.43 6.13
C ILE A 203 8.81 2.00 6.23
N GLN A 204 8.01 2.78 6.96
CA GLN A 204 6.57 2.55 7.08
C GLN A 204 5.81 3.00 5.84
N ASP A 205 6.39 3.92 5.07
CA ASP A 205 5.77 4.43 3.85
C ASP A 205 5.74 3.35 2.76
N GLY A 206 4.61 3.24 2.10
CA GLY A 206 4.48 2.60 0.79
C GLY A 206 4.33 3.66 -0.31
N VAL A 207 4.04 3.21 -1.53
CA VAL A 207 3.84 4.08 -2.69
C VAL A 207 2.69 5.07 -2.46
N SER A 208 1.61 4.65 -1.81
CA SER A 208 0.45 5.51 -1.54
C SER A 208 0.78 6.67 -0.60
N GLU A 209 1.56 6.43 0.47
CA GLU A 209 2.03 7.46 1.39
C GLU A 209 2.96 8.44 0.68
N TRP A 210 3.82 7.91 -0.20
CA TRP A 210 4.76 8.69 -0.99
C TRP A 210 4.05 9.65 -1.94
N GLN A 211 3.07 9.15 -2.69
CA GLN A 211 2.23 9.94 -3.60
C GLN A 211 1.37 10.96 -2.83
N ALA A 212 0.79 10.58 -1.70
CA ALA A 212 -0.01 11.49 -0.87
C ALA A 212 0.82 12.67 -0.31
N ALA A 213 2.12 12.46 -0.13
CA ALA A 213 3.08 13.52 0.23
C ALA A 213 3.55 14.37 -0.96
N GLY A 214 3.06 14.11 -2.17
CA GLY A 214 3.48 14.83 -3.39
C GLY A 214 4.88 14.49 -3.87
N LEU A 215 5.42 13.33 -3.46
CA LEU A 215 6.75 12.88 -3.85
C LEU A 215 6.70 12.07 -5.16
N PRO A 216 7.80 12.04 -5.92
CA PRO A 216 7.85 11.32 -7.19
C PRO A 216 7.79 9.80 -6.96
N VAL A 217 7.15 9.11 -7.88
CA VAL A 217 7.18 7.66 -8.04
C VAL A 217 7.56 7.31 -9.45
N GLU A 218 8.17 6.15 -9.64
CA GLU A 218 8.55 5.61 -10.93
C GLU A 218 7.60 4.49 -11.34
N LYS A 219 7.56 4.16 -12.62
CA LYS A 219 6.79 3.05 -13.21
C LYS A 219 7.67 2.30 -14.16
N THR A 220 7.55 0.99 -14.18
CA THR A 220 8.21 0.21 -15.24
C THR A 220 7.45 0.45 -16.54
N ILE A 221 8.10 1.09 -17.50
CA ILE A 221 7.51 1.28 -18.84
C ILE A 221 7.57 -0.07 -19.54
N THR A 222 6.45 -0.78 -19.58
CA THR A 222 6.29 -1.92 -20.51
C THR A 222 6.19 -1.36 -21.93
N ALA A 223 7.23 -1.59 -22.72
CA ALA A 223 7.29 -1.26 -24.14
C ALA A 223 6.28 -2.10 -24.95
#